data_8ced7f0f5c3f8f5ad10310249224294d
#
_entry.id   8ced7f0f5c3f8f5ad10310249224294d
#
_cell.length_a   1.000
_cell.length_b   1.000
_cell.length_c   1.000
_cell.angle_alpha   90.00
_cell.angle_beta   90.00
_cell.angle_gamma   90.00
#
_symmetry.space_group_name_H-M   'P 1'
#
loop_
_entity.id
_entity.type
_entity.pdbx_description
1 polymer ?
#
loop_
_entity_poly.entity_id
_entity_poly.type
_entity_poly.pdbx_seq_one_letter_code
_entity_poly.pdbx_strand_id
1 'polypeptide(L)'
;MAVRRFPVEAGHVLMFARSLGAADPEGGLPAPGDPAPPTFTSASAQFDPDYPLRPRPGEPWHGSGGDAGLVKEGAGGLHAEQHFTYHRPVRVGDVLSAVTRPGGEWEKQGRSGRLLFREQITEFRDEAGELVVTARSVSVQREES
;
A
#
# COMPACT_ATOMS: atom_id res chain seq x y z
N MET A 1 3.19 -9.76 2.66
CA MET A 1 2.06 -9.09 3.36
C MET A 1 0.84 -9.99 3.31
N ALA A 2 0.16 -10.16 4.42
CA ALA A 2 -1.11 -10.88 4.48
C ALA A 2 -2.05 -10.15 5.45
N VAL A 3 -3.04 -9.47 4.90
CA VAL A 3 -4.08 -8.77 5.66
C VAL A 3 -5.32 -9.64 5.68
N ARG A 4 -5.66 -10.18 6.84
CA ARG A 4 -6.83 -11.05 7.00
C ARG A 4 -8.15 -10.29 6.96
N ARG A 5 -8.15 -9.05 7.45
CA ARG A 5 -9.33 -8.23 7.55
C ARG A 5 -8.97 -6.75 7.45
N PHE A 6 -9.48 -6.11 6.42
CA PHE A 6 -9.36 -4.67 6.16
C PHE A 6 -10.76 -4.08 5.98
N PRO A 7 -11.37 -3.54 7.05
CA PRO A 7 -12.68 -2.91 6.97
C PRO A 7 -12.56 -1.54 6.28
N VAL A 8 -13.45 -1.28 5.33
CA VAL A 8 -13.57 0.00 4.64
C VAL A 8 -14.55 0.88 5.40
N GLU A 9 -14.05 1.57 6.43
CA GLU A 9 -14.86 2.38 7.33
C GLU A 9 -14.97 3.82 6.84
N ALA A 10 -16.14 4.44 7.01
CA ALA A 10 -16.41 5.80 6.55
C ALA A 10 -15.41 6.83 7.09
N GLY A 11 -15.06 6.75 8.38
CA GLY A 11 -14.07 7.65 8.98
C GLY A 11 -12.68 7.49 8.37
N HIS A 12 -12.26 6.26 8.09
CA HIS A 12 -10.98 5.98 7.46
C HIS A 12 -10.96 6.49 6.00
N VAL A 13 -12.04 6.27 5.26
CA VAL A 13 -12.19 6.78 3.88
C VAL A 13 -12.13 8.31 3.87
N LEU A 14 -12.83 8.98 4.79
CA LEU A 14 -12.81 10.45 4.92
C LEU A 14 -11.39 10.96 5.19
N MET A 15 -10.69 10.39 6.17
CA MET A 15 -9.34 10.82 6.52
C MET A 15 -8.34 10.58 5.38
N PHE A 16 -8.49 9.46 4.68
CA PHE A 16 -7.68 9.16 3.51
C PHE A 16 -7.93 10.17 2.37
N ALA A 17 -9.20 10.47 2.08
CA ALA A 17 -9.56 11.46 1.06
C ALA A 17 -8.98 12.85 1.39
N ARG A 18 -9.06 13.28 2.65
CA ARG A 18 -8.46 14.54 3.11
C ARG A 18 -6.95 14.58 2.95
N SER A 19 -6.27 13.47 3.21
CA SER A 19 -4.81 13.37 3.00
C SER A 19 -4.38 13.51 1.54
N LEU A 20 -5.28 13.23 0.60
CA LEU A 20 -5.09 13.42 -0.83
C LEU A 20 -5.47 14.83 -1.31
N GLY A 21 -5.92 15.72 -0.41
CA GLY A 21 -6.41 17.04 -0.77
C GLY A 21 -7.79 17.02 -1.44
N ALA A 22 -8.52 15.91 -1.35
CA ALA A 22 -9.89 15.86 -1.84
C ALA A 22 -10.77 16.84 -1.05
N ALA A 23 -11.50 17.67 -1.77
CA ALA A 23 -12.46 18.58 -1.18
C ALA A 23 -13.56 17.74 -0.48
N ASP A 24 -13.83 18.10 0.76
CA ASP A 24 -14.99 17.66 1.52
C ASP A 24 -15.92 18.85 1.67
N PRO A 25 -16.82 19.08 0.69
CA PRO A 25 -17.59 20.33 0.63
C PRO A 25 -18.46 20.55 1.85
N GLU A 26 -18.89 19.48 2.51
CA GLU A 26 -19.85 19.54 3.61
C GLU A 26 -19.34 18.90 4.92
N GLY A 27 -18.10 18.40 4.96
CA GLY A 27 -17.47 17.84 6.16
C GLY A 27 -18.11 16.55 6.67
N GLY A 28 -18.97 15.93 5.88
CA GLY A 28 -19.72 14.73 6.24
C GLY A 28 -18.94 13.43 6.07
N LEU A 29 -19.31 12.42 6.85
CA LEU A 29 -18.83 11.06 6.62
C LEU A 29 -19.44 10.50 5.34
N PRO A 30 -18.66 9.77 4.52
CA PRO A 30 -19.21 9.02 3.41
C PRO A 30 -20.29 8.02 3.88
N ALA A 31 -21.33 7.88 3.08
CA ALA A 31 -22.42 6.95 3.39
C ALA A 31 -22.00 5.48 3.09
N PRO A 32 -22.65 4.50 3.72
CA PRO A 32 -22.50 3.10 3.31
C PRO A 32 -22.77 2.92 1.81
N GLY A 33 -21.87 2.24 1.12
CA GLY A 33 -21.93 2.05 -0.33
C GLY A 33 -21.25 3.13 -1.18
N ASP A 34 -20.86 4.27 -0.59
CA ASP A 34 -20.07 5.27 -1.32
C ASP A 34 -18.70 4.71 -1.72
N PRO A 35 -18.18 5.08 -2.89
CA PRO A 35 -16.88 4.60 -3.33
C PRO A 35 -15.75 5.22 -2.50
N ALA A 36 -14.80 4.39 -2.09
CA ALA A 36 -13.54 4.87 -1.53
C ALA A 36 -12.69 5.52 -2.63
N PRO A 37 -11.81 6.47 -2.28
CA PRO A 37 -10.88 7.07 -3.24
C PRO A 37 -10.03 6.02 -3.96
N PRO A 38 -9.60 6.27 -5.20
CA PRO A 38 -8.55 5.48 -5.82
C PRO A 38 -7.34 5.37 -4.88
N THR A 39 -6.63 4.27 -4.91
CA THR A 39 -5.48 3.99 -4.03
C THR A 39 -5.80 3.75 -2.55
N PHE A 40 -7.05 3.84 -2.10
CA PHE A 40 -7.43 3.60 -0.69
C PHE A 40 -6.93 2.26 -0.15
N THR A 41 -6.83 1.23 -1.01
CA THR A 41 -6.29 -0.07 -0.62
C THR A 41 -4.84 -0.03 -0.14
N SER A 42 -4.08 1.03 -0.45
CA SER A 42 -2.74 1.25 0.11
C SER A 42 -2.74 1.41 1.63
N ALA A 43 -3.83 1.87 2.22
CA ALA A 43 -4.00 1.98 3.67
C ALA A 43 -4.08 0.61 4.37
N SER A 44 -4.30 -0.48 3.64
CA SER A 44 -4.40 -1.84 4.18
C SER A 44 -3.14 -2.31 4.90
N ALA A 45 -1.97 -1.73 4.59
CA ALA A 45 -0.70 -2.07 5.23
C ALA A 45 -0.76 -1.93 6.78
N GLN A 46 -1.56 -1.00 7.28
CA GLN A 46 -1.76 -0.81 8.73
C GLN A 46 -2.48 -2.00 9.39
N PHE A 47 -3.16 -2.83 8.62
CA PHE A 47 -3.86 -4.03 9.09
C PHE A 47 -3.03 -5.31 8.97
N ASP A 48 -1.83 -5.22 8.38
CA ASP A 48 -0.86 -6.32 8.41
C ASP A 48 -0.23 -6.39 9.81
N PRO A 49 -0.33 -7.52 10.55
CA PRO A 49 0.29 -7.67 11.87
C PRO A 49 1.81 -7.52 11.83
N ASP A 50 2.42 -7.87 10.69
CA ASP A 50 3.87 -7.85 10.49
C ASP A 50 4.36 -6.60 9.74
N TYR A 51 3.52 -5.54 9.66
CA TYR A 51 3.88 -4.32 8.96
C TYR A 51 5.16 -3.69 9.56
N PRO A 52 6.25 -3.60 8.77
CA PRO A 52 7.58 -3.27 9.30
C PRO A 52 7.70 -1.82 9.80
N LEU A 53 6.83 -0.93 9.34
CA LEU A 53 6.82 0.47 9.77
C LEU A 53 5.92 0.72 10.99
N ARG A 54 5.29 -0.32 11.55
CA ARG A 54 4.50 -0.16 12.77
C ARG A 54 5.43 -0.03 13.98
N PRO A 55 5.27 1.01 14.81
CA PRO A 55 6.00 1.12 16.07
C PRO A 55 5.72 -0.07 16.98
N ARG A 56 6.74 -0.62 17.61
CA ARG A 56 6.63 -1.68 18.62
C ARG A 56 7.21 -1.19 19.94
N PRO A 57 6.51 -1.34 21.07
CA PRO A 57 7.03 -0.94 22.36
C PRO A 57 8.38 -1.60 22.64
N GLY A 58 9.39 -0.79 23.05
CA GLY A 58 10.73 -1.27 23.38
C GLY A 58 11.65 -1.54 22.19
N GLU A 59 11.17 -1.37 20.95
CA GLU A 59 12.00 -1.50 19.74
C GLU A 59 12.32 -0.12 19.14
N PRO A 60 13.52 0.08 18.54
CA PRO A 60 13.82 1.29 17.79
C PRO A 60 12.84 1.44 16.61
N TRP A 61 12.20 2.60 16.50
CA TRP A 61 11.33 2.90 15.39
C TRP A 61 12.01 3.79 14.36
N HIS A 62 12.07 3.31 13.11
CA HIS A 62 12.70 4.01 11.99
C HIS A 62 11.71 4.78 11.12
N GLY A 63 10.50 5.06 11.64
CA GLY A 63 9.49 5.86 10.95
C GLY A 63 9.78 7.35 10.97
N SER A 64 8.84 8.16 10.53
CA SER A 64 8.94 9.62 10.49
C SER A 64 9.16 10.20 11.91
N GLY A 65 10.28 10.81 12.17
CA GLY A 65 10.64 11.41 13.45
C GLY A 65 11.91 10.86 14.07
N GLY A 66 12.52 9.83 13.50
CA GLY A 66 13.89 9.45 13.78
C GLY A 66 14.88 10.40 13.11
N ASP A 67 16.14 10.32 13.50
CA ASP A 67 17.21 11.06 12.85
C ASP A 67 17.20 10.82 11.34
N ALA A 68 17.28 11.90 10.58
CA ALA A 68 17.35 11.81 9.12
C ALA A 68 18.55 10.94 8.74
N GLY A 69 18.31 9.86 8.01
CA GLY A 69 19.37 8.97 7.56
C GLY A 69 19.36 7.55 8.12
N LEU A 70 18.42 7.20 9.02
CA LEU A 70 18.23 5.82 9.44
C LEU A 70 17.50 4.96 8.37
N VAL A 71 17.93 5.11 7.12
CA VAL A 71 17.66 4.09 6.11
C VAL A 71 18.64 2.95 6.37
N LYS A 72 18.14 1.77 6.72
CA LYS A 72 19.00 0.58 6.81
C LYS A 72 19.82 0.48 5.53
N GLU A 73 21.14 0.43 5.65
CA GLU A 73 22.00 0.03 4.53
C GLU A 73 21.44 -1.25 3.91
N GLY A 74 21.20 -1.25 2.62
CA GLY A 74 20.60 -2.38 1.90
C GLY A 74 19.06 -2.38 1.83
N ALA A 75 18.34 -1.49 2.53
CA ALA A 75 16.89 -1.35 2.39
C ALA A 75 16.47 -0.41 1.23
N GLY A 76 17.40 -0.04 0.39
CA GLY A 76 17.31 1.02 -0.60
C GLY A 76 16.62 0.66 -1.91
N GLY A 77 15.48 -0.01 -1.87
CA GLY A 77 14.59 -0.07 -3.02
C GLY A 77 13.76 1.21 -3.12
N LEU A 78 13.83 1.88 -4.27
CA LEU A 78 12.92 2.97 -4.59
C LEU A 78 11.63 2.40 -5.17
N HIS A 79 10.49 3.01 -4.84
CA HIS A 79 9.23 2.72 -5.51
C HIS A 79 9.28 3.28 -6.94
N ALA A 80 9.15 2.41 -7.93
CA ALA A 80 9.26 2.77 -9.34
C ALA A 80 7.90 2.90 -10.02
N GLU A 81 6.99 1.94 -9.79
CA GLU A 81 5.70 1.91 -10.46
C GLU A 81 4.61 1.41 -9.51
N GLN A 82 3.39 1.92 -9.69
CA GLN A 82 2.20 1.44 -9.03
C GLN A 82 1.05 1.37 -10.03
N HIS A 83 0.42 0.19 -10.12
CA HIS A 83 -0.72 -0.05 -10.99
C HIS A 83 -1.87 -0.64 -10.19
N PHE A 84 -3.09 -0.22 -10.51
CA PHE A 84 -4.30 -0.77 -9.92
C PHE A 84 -5.24 -1.24 -11.03
N THR A 85 -5.74 -2.46 -10.89
CA THR A 85 -6.85 -2.98 -11.67
C THR A 85 -8.04 -3.14 -10.75
N TYR A 86 -9.09 -2.36 -10.98
CA TYR A 86 -10.34 -2.43 -10.22
C TYR A 86 -11.32 -3.36 -10.94
N HIS A 87 -11.67 -4.47 -10.29
CA HIS A 87 -12.69 -5.41 -10.79
C HIS A 87 -14.09 -4.92 -10.40
N ARG A 88 -14.18 -4.18 -9.30
CA ARG A 88 -15.29 -3.34 -8.90
C ARG A 88 -14.78 -2.19 -8.02
N PRO A 89 -15.59 -1.12 -7.81
CA PRO A 89 -15.24 -0.10 -6.82
C PRO A 89 -15.13 -0.70 -5.41
N VAL A 90 -14.16 -0.20 -4.65
CA VAL A 90 -14.10 -0.39 -3.19
C VAL A 90 -15.09 0.57 -2.57
N ARG A 91 -15.95 0.08 -1.67
CA ARG A 91 -17.05 0.86 -1.10
C ARG A 91 -17.00 0.85 0.42
N VAL A 92 -17.50 1.95 1.01
CA VAL A 92 -17.74 2.02 2.47
C VAL A 92 -18.67 0.87 2.88
N GLY A 93 -18.22 0.10 3.87
CA GLY A 93 -18.89 -1.12 4.33
C GLY A 93 -18.28 -2.41 3.80
N ASP A 94 -17.42 -2.36 2.79
CA ASP A 94 -16.66 -3.55 2.37
C ASP A 94 -15.74 -4.03 3.51
N VAL A 95 -15.55 -5.33 3.59
CA VAL A 95 -14.50 -5.96 4.39
C VAL A 95 -13.63 -6.76 3.44
N LEU A 96 -12.38 -6.36 3.30
CA LEU A 96 -11.45 -6.96 2.37
C LEU A 96 -10.39 -7.80 3.10
N SER A 97 -9.88 -8.79 2.42
CA SER A 97 -8.61 -9.46 2.74
C SER A 97 -7.58 -9.14 1.66
N ALA A 98 -6.28 -9.22 1.97
CA ALA A 98 -5.24 -8.98 0.99
C ALA A 98 -4.10 -10.01 1.12
N VAL A 99 -3.65 -10.50 -0.02
CA VAL A 99 -2.49 -11.39 -0.12
C VAL A 99 -1.54 -10.83 -1.15
N THR A 100 -0.27 -10.68 -0.76
CA THR A 100 0.81 -10.24 -1.65
C THR A 100 1.67 -11.43 -2.03
N ARG A 101 1.96 -11.55 -3.31
CA ARG A 101 2.89 -12.53 -3.88
C ARG A 101 3.95 -11.85 -4.75
N PRO A 102 5.12 -12.47 -4.93
CA PRO A 102 6.09 -12.01 -5.93
C PRO A 102 5.47 -12.04 -7.33
N GLY A 103 5.88 -11.08 -8.14
CA GLY A 103 5.63 -11.02 -9.58
C GLY A 103 6.91 -11.24 -10.36
N GLY A 104 7.10 -10.49 -11.45
CA GLY A 104 8.30 -10.54 -12.29
C GLY A 104 9.52 -9.87 -11.66
N GLU A 105 10.69 -10.31 -12.07
CA GLU A 105 11.97 -9.63 -11.83
C GLU A 105 12.67 -9.40 -13.16
N TRP A 106 13.29 -8.24 -13.32
CA TRP A 106 14.10 -7.93 -14.51
C TRP A 106 15.18 -6.91 -14.18
N GLU A 107 16.15 -6.82 -15.07
CA GLU A 107 17.29 -5.92 -14.93
C GLU A 107 17.33 -4.94 -16.10
N LYS A 108 17.88 -3.75 -15.83
CA LYS A 108 18.24 -2.77 -16.85
C LYS A 108 19.59 -2.18 -16.55
N GLN A 109 20.39 -1.95 -17.59
CA GLN A 109 21.65 -1.22 -17.45
C GLN A 109 21.35 0.28 -17.40
N GLY A 110 21.64 0.91 -16.27
CA GLY A 110 21.57 2.36 -16.08
C GLY A 110 22.93 3.04 -16.30
N ARG A 111 22.96 4.36 -16.30
CA ARG A 111 24.22 5.14 -16.44
C ARG A 111 25.21 4.88 -15.29
N SER A 112 24.70 4.60 -14.11
CA SER A 112 25.45 4.47 -12.86
C SER A 112 25.44 3.09 -12.24
N GLY A 113 25.23 2.04 -13.05
CA GLY A 113 25.22 0.66 -12.61
C GLY A 113 23.98 -0.11 -13.04
N ARG A 114 23.92 -1.36 -12.63
CA ARG A 114 22.80 -2.26 -12.91
C ARG A 114 21.61 -1.92 -11.97
N LEU A 115 20.42 -1.90 -12.54
CA LEU A 115 19.16 -1.68 -11.83
C LEU A 115 18.37 -2.98 -11.83
N LEU A 116 18.03 -3.47 -10.65
CA LEU A 116 17.20 -4.64 -10.45
C LEU A 116 15.78 -4.21 -10.10
N PHE A 117 14.81 -4.61 -10.90
CA PHE A 117 13.39 -4.36 -10.70
C PHE A 117 12.73 -5.59 -10.13
N ARG A 118 11.89 -5.41 -9.12
CA ARG A 118 11.09 -6.47 -8.50
C ARG A 118 9.64 -6.05 -8.42
N GLU A 119 8.79 -6.93 -8.88
CA GLU A 119 7.35 -6.76 -8.85
C GLU A 119 6.73 -7.50 -7.67
N GLN A 120 5.72 -6.88 -7.07
CA GLN A 120 4.82 -7.50 -6.10
C GLN A 120 3.38 -7.31 -6.55
N ILE A 121 2.59 -8.35 -6.44
CA ILE A 121 1.18 -8.37 -6.81
C ILE A 121 0.36 -8.63 -5.55
N THR A 122 -0.52 -7.69 -5.21
CA THR A 122 -1.44 -7.79 -4.08
C THR A 122 -2.87 -7.92 -4.61
N GLU A 123 -3.53 -9.01 -4.24
CA GLU A 123 -4.94 -9.26 -4.54
C GLU A 123 -5.79 -8.93 -3.32
N PHE A 124 -6.79 -8.08 -3.51
CA PHE A 124 -7.79 -7.74 -2.51
C PHE A 124 -9.09 -8.46 -2.86
N ARG A 125 -9.60 -9.22 -1.88
CA ARG A 125 -10.83 -10.00 -2.02
C ARG A 125 -11.82 -9.63 -0.94
N ASP A 126 -13.11 -9.66 -1.27
CA ASP A 126 -14.19 -9.48 -0.30
C ASP A 126 -14.47 -10.76 0.52
N GLU A 127 -15.46 -10.69 1.40
CA GLU A 127 -15.84 -11.82 2.26
C GLU A 127 -16.41 -13.02 1.50
N ALA A 128 -16.88 -12.83 0.27
CA ALA A 128 -17.30 -13.92 -0.63
C ALA A 128 -16.10 -14.54 -1.37
N GLY A 129 -14.90 -13.97 -1.23
CA GLY A 129 -13.69 -14.40 -1.94
C GLY A 129 -13.57 -13.82 -3.35
N GLU A 130 -14.49 -12.93 -3.75
CA GLU A 130 -14.44 -12.27 -5.06
C GLU A 130 -13.33 -11.25 -5.13
N LEU A 131 -12.63 -11.21 -6.28
CA LEU A 131 -11.53 -10.29 -6.51
C LEU A 131 -12.06 -8.88 -6.74
N VAL A 132 -11.63 -7.94 -5.89
CA VAL A 132 -12.08 -6.54 -5.90
C VAL A 132 -11.03 -5.64 -6.55
N VAL A 133 -9.76 -5.77 -6.13
CA VAL A 133 -8.64 -4.98 -6.65
C VAL A 133 -7.42 -5.87 -6.82
N THR A 134 -6.69 -5.67 -7.90
CA THR A 134 -5.32 -6.16 -8.06
C THR A 134 -4.39 -4.96 -8.07
N ALA A 135 -3.51 -4.86 -7.08
CA ALA A 135 -2.47 -3.84 -7.02
C ALA A 135 -1.12 -4.46 -7.39
N ARG A 136 -0.42 -3.86 -8.34
CA ARG A 136 0.92 -4.24 -8.77
C ARG A 136 1.89 -3.12 -8.44
N SER A 137 2.88 -3.38 -7.62
CA SER A 137 3.95 -2.44 -7.30
C SER A 137 5.28 -2.95 -7.85
N VAL A 138 6.11 -2.04 -8.32
CA VAL A 138 7.46 -2.32 -8.78
C VAL A 138 8.44 -1.51 -7.95
N SER A 139 9.38 -2.18 -7.33
CA SER A 139 10.55 -1.55 -6.70
C SER A 139 11.77 -1.66 -7.60
N VAL A 140 12.68 -0.69 -7.49
CA VAL A 140 13.97 -0.72 -8.16
C VAL A 140 15.07 -0.55 -7.14
N GLN A 141 16.07 -1.41 -7.22
CA GLN A 141 17.29 -1.34 -6.43
C GLN A 141 18.49 -1.22 -7.37
N ARG A 142 19.41 -0.35 -7.01
CA ARG A 142 20.70 -0.27 -7.68
C ARG A 142 21.63 -1.31 -7.08
N GLU A 143 22.26 -2.14 -7.90
CA GLU A 143 23.41 -2.94 -7.48
C GLU A 143 24.66 -2.09 -7.57
N GLU A 144 25.35 -1.97 -6.44
CA GLU A 144 26.70 -1.42 -6.42
C GLU A 144 27.66 -2.48 -6.98
N SER A 145 28.48 -2.05 -7.92
CA SER A 145 29.53 -2.86 -8.54
C SER A 145 30.72 -3.05 -7.61
#